data_3fc46ad733fd21a9b2cef8efe92cdba0
#
_entry.id   3fc46ad733fd21a9b2cef8efe92cdba0
#
_cell.length_a   1.000
_cell.length_b   1.000
_cell.length_c   1.000
_cell.angle_alpha   90.00
_cell.angle_beta   90.00
_cell.angle_gamma   90.00
#
_symmetry.space_group_name_H-M   'P 1'
#
loop_
_entity.id
_entity.type
_entity.pdbx_description
1 polymer ?
#
loop_
_entity_poly.entity_id
_entity_poly.type
_entity_poly.pdbx_seq_one_letter_code
_entity_poly.pdbx_strand_id
1 'polypeptide(L)'
;RTFHASNQVNDYLDKCGLESKDDDYLKIYHAKMANLEAAVQCNHKKTPAKNWEEGMKKKENKIKDVNKELKNIKSLIKNQEHKCVVCNKELSINGDKIKCEDEKLHKDDAKLLKKVERQKVRIIKEKERINNKQNRVEERLNKMKLKVEVDKKTKEYNLNTSLRNYIDPRIYKNWSEKVELDWNKLYPKTLQRKFQWVDKTEK
;
A
#
# COMPACT_ATOMS: atom_id res chain seq x y z
N ARG A 1 -22.74 -9.56 -24.91
CA ARG A 1 -21.74 -8.65 -24.30
C ARG A 1 -21.56 -8.94 -22.82
N THR A 2 -22.64 -9.03 -22.03
CA THR A 2 -22.59 -9.28 -20.56
C THR A 2 -21.86 -10.58 -20.25
N PHE A 3 -22.18 -11.68 -20.93
CA PHE A 3 -21.52 -12.97 -20.75
C PHE A 3 -20.00 -12.88 -20.98
N HIS A 4 -19.60 -12.32 -22.11
CA HIS A 4 -18.16 -12.19 -22.43
C HIS A 4 -17.42 -11.26 -21.47
N ALA A 5 -18.00 -10.12 -21.09
CA ALA A 5 -17.40 -9.20 -20.14
C ALA A 5 -17.23 -9.84 -18.75
N SER A 6 -18.24 -10.56 -18.29
CA SER A 6 -18.20 -11.27 -17.00
C SER A 6 -17.15 -12.39 -17.00
N ASN A 7 -17.07 -13.19 -18.07
CA ASN A 7 -16.06 -14.24 -18.19
C ASN A 7 -14.64 -13.65 -18.19
N GLN A 8 -14.42 -12.58 -18.96
CA GLN A 8 -13.11 -11.91 -19.02
C GLN A 8 -12.65 -11.44 -17.65
N VAL A 9 -13.57 -10.85 -16.85
CA VAL A 9 -13.25 -10.43 -15.49
C VAL A 9 -12.94 -11.63 -14.61
N ASN A 10 -13.75 -12.68 -14.67
CA ASN A 10 -13.53 -13.88 -13.88
C ASN A 10 -12.18 -14.53 -14.20
N ASP A 11 -11.88 -14.72 -15.48
CA ASP A 11 -10.62 -15.32 -15.97
C ASP A 11 -9.40 -14.50 -15.53
N TYR A 12 -9.49 -13.16 -15.56
CA TYR A 12 -8.42 -12.30 -15.08
C TYR A 12 -8.20 -12.46 -13.59
N LEU A 13 -9.28 -12.44 -12.79
CA LEU A 13 -9.22 -12.51 -11.34
C LEU A 13 -8.74 -13.89 -10.85
N ASP A 14 -9.10 -14.97 -11.55
CA ASP A 14 -8.61 -16.32 -11.22
C ASP A 14 -7.10 -16.46 -11.53
N LYS A 15 -6.62 -15.80 -12.58
CA LYS A 15 -5.20 -15.83 -12.99
C LYS A 15 -4.30 -14.88 -12.21
N CYS A 16 -4.84 -13.86 -11.51
CA CYS A 16 -4.01 -12.84 -10.86
C CYS A 16 -3.22 -13.35 -9.65
N GLY A 17 -3.56 -14.52 -9.10
CA GLY A 17 -2.79 -15.20 -8.04
C GLY A 17 -2.72 -14.46 -6.71
N LEU A 18 -3.67 -13.55 -6.42
CA LEU A 18 -3.72 -12.81 -5.15
C LEU A 18 -4.27 -13.67 -4.02
N GLU A 19 -3.72 -13.45 -2.83
CA GLU A 19 -4.09 -14.15 -1.60
C GLU A 19 -4.61 -13.16 -0.53
N SER A 20 -5.15 -13.70 0.58
CA SER A 20 -5.65 -12.89 1.70
C SER A 20 -4.57 -11.98 2.31
N LYS A 21 -3.31 -12.44 2.34
CA LYS A 21 -2.16 -11.69 2.87
C LYS A 21 -1.73 -10.47 2.05
N ASP A 22 -2.19 -10.36 0.80
CA ASP A 22 -1.82 -9.25 -0.08
C ASP A 22 -2.53 -7.96 0.33
N ASP A 23 -1.91 -6.83 0.02
CA ASP A 23 -2.45 -5.52 0.38
C ASP A 23 -3.76 -5.19 -0.36
N ASP A 24 -4.71 -4.60 0.35
CA ASP A 24 -6.01 -4.18 -0.21
C ASP A 24 -5.87 -3.32 -1.47
N TYR A 25 -4.87 -2.42 -1.51
CA TYR A 25 -4.67 -1.55 -2.67
C TYR A 25 -4.21 -2.32 -3.91
N LEU A 26 -3.48 -3.44 -3.73
CA LEU A 26 -3.09 -4.33 -4.82
C LEU A 26 -4.30 -5.12 -5.32
N LYS A 27 -5.14 -5.63 -4.43
CA LYS A 27 -6.40 -6.29 -4.76
C LYS A 27 -7.32 -5.35 -5.56
N ILE A 28 -7.49 -4.11 -5.11
CA ILE A 28 -8.28 -3.08 -5.82
C ILE A 28 -7.68 -2.75 -7.19
N TYR A 29 -6.35 -2.72 -7.32
CA TYR A 29 -5.67 -2.51 -8.60
C TYR A 29 -6.03 -3.61 -9.59
N HIS A 30 -5.90 -4.88 -9.22
CA HIS A 30 -6.22 -6.01 -10.10
C HIS A 30 -7.71 -6.07 -10.45
N ALA A 31 -8.60 -5.79 -9.52
CA ALA A 31 -10.03 -5.67 -9.82
C ALA A 31 -10.32 -4.58 -10.88
N LYS A 32 -9.63 -3.45 -10.84
CA LYS A 32 -9.75 -2.41 -11.87
C LYS A 32 -9.13 -2.81 -13.20
N MET A 33 -8.05 -3.58 -13.19
CA MET A 33 -7.46 -4.11 -14.42
C MET A 33 -8.37 -5.15 -15.08
N ALA A 34 -8.98 -6.04 -14.32
CA ALA A 34 -10.00 -6.95 -14.81
C ALA A 34 -11.17 -6.20 -15.48
N ASN A 35 -11.68 -5.15 -14.84
CA ASN A 35 -12.71 -4.29 -15.41
C ASN A 35 -12.24 -3.56 -16.68
N LEU A 36 -10.97 -3.17 -16.76
CA LEU A 36 -10.40 -2.54 -17.95
C LEU A 36 -10.44 -3.51 -19.13
N GLU A 37 -10.07 -4.77 -18.95
CA GLU A 37 -10.14 -5.77 -20.03
C GLU A 37 -11.57 -5.93 -20.55
N ALA A 38 -12.56 -6.01 -19.65
CA ALA A 38 -13.96 -6.04 -20.05
C ALA A 38 -14.39 -4.75 -20.78
N ALA A 39 -13.91 -3.58 -20.34
CA ALA A 39 -14.20 -2.31 -20.99
C ALA A 39 -13.58 -2.19 -22.40
N VAL A 40 -12.38 -2.73 -22.58
CA VAL A 40 -11.70 -2.82 -23.88
C VAL A 40 -12.50 -3.72 -24.81
N GLN A 41 -12.84 -4.93 -24.37
CA GLN A 41 -13.60 -5.90 -25.16
C GLN A 41 -14.98 -5.37 -25.55
N CYS A 42 -15.64 -4.64 -24.66
CA CYS A 42 -16.95 -4.01 -24.95
C CYS A 42 -16.83 -2.68 -25.72
N ASN A 43 -15.62 -2.22 -26.01
CA ASN A 43 -15.32 -0.94 -26.66
C ASN A 43 -15.93 0.28 -25.94
N HIS A 44 -15.85 0.30 -24.60
CA HIS A 44 -16.35 1.41 -23.80
C HIS A 44 -15.37 2.58 -23.77
N LYS A 45 -15.06 3.14 -24.94
CA LYS A 45 -14.16 4.29 -25.06
C LYS A 45 -14.78 5.56 -24.51
N LYS A 46 -13.92 6.45 -24.04
CA LYS A 46 -14.26 7.83 -23.63
C LYS A 46 -13.17 8.80 -24.07
N THR A 47 -13.55 10.05 -24.29
CA THR A 47 -12.57 11.12 -24.47
C THR A 47 -11.95 11.48 -23.14
N PRO A 48 -10.61 11.54 -23.01
CA PRO A 48 -9.95 12.01 -21.81
C PRO A 48 -10.35 13.46 -21.46
N ALA A 49 -10.38 13.78 -20.18
CA ALA A 49 -10.63 15.15 -19.74
C ALA A 49 -9.54 16.11 -20.24
N LYS A 50 -9.92 17.34 -20.62
CA LYS A 50 -9.00 18.37 -21.16
C LYS A 50 -7.77 18.63 -20.26
N ASN A 51 -7.95 18.58 -18.95
CA ASN A 51 -6.91 18.80 -17.95
C ASN A 51 -6.27 17.50 -17.43
N TRP A 52 -6.46 16.37 -18.12
CA TRP A 52 -5.96 15.06 -17.66
C TRP A 52 -4.44 15.04 -17.52
N GLU A 53 -3.71 15.59 -18.47
CA GLU A 53 -2.25 15.61 -18.46
C GLU A 53 -1.68 16.45 -17.31
N GLU A 54 -2.29 17.61 -17.06
CA GLU A 54 -1.92 18.46 -15.92
C GLU A 54 -2.17 17.75 -14.58
N GLY A 55 -3.33 17.10 -14.45
CA GLY A 55 -3.67 16.27 -13.29
C GLY A 55 -2.69 15.12 -13.09
N MET A 56 -2.21 14.51 -14.17
CA MET A 56 -1.24 13.43 -14.13
C MET A 56 0.15 13.92 -13.69
N LYS A 57 0.62 15.05 -14.25
CA LYS A 57 1.88 15.70 -13.83
C LYS A 57 1.88 16.03 -12.33
N LYS A 58 0.76 16.54 -11.80
CA LYS A 58 0.60 16.81 -10.35
C LYS A 58 0.74 15.53 -9.51
N LYS A 59 0.18 14.40 -9.96
CA LYS A 59 0.31 13.10 -9.27
C LYS A 59 1.74 12.57 -9.33
N GLU A 60 2.40 12.66 -10.48
CA GLU A 60 3.79 12.24 -10.64
C GLU A 60 4.77 13.08 -9.81
N ASN A 61 4.54 14.39 -9.70
CA ASN A 61 5.34 15.25 -8.83
C ASN A 61 5.17 14.86 -7.34
N LYS A 62 3.94 14.58 -6.90
CA LYS A 62 3.71 14.06 -5.54
C LYS A 62 4.45 12.73 -5.29
N ILE A 63 4.53 11.84 -6.27
CA ILE A 63 5.32 10.61 -6.18
C ILE A 63 6.81 10.93 -6.01
N LYS A 64 7.34 11.91 -6.77
CA LYS A 64 8.74 12.36 -6.63
C LYS A 64 9.02 12.90 -5.23
N ASP A 65 8.10 13.69 -4.67
CA ASP A 65 8.25 14.25 -3.32
C ASP A 65 8.25 13.17 -2.24
N VAL A 66 7.33 12.19 -2.33
CA VAL A 66 7.29 11.04 -1.41
C VAL A 66 8.55 10.16 -1.56
N ASN A 67 9.08 10.00 -2.77
CA ASN A 67 10.36 9.32 -2.99
C ASN A 67 11.54 10.05 -2.33
N LYS A 68 11.55 11.39 -2.36
CA LYS A 68 12.56 12.20 -1.65
C LYS A 68 12.42 12.02 -0.13
N GLU A 69 11.19 12.07 0.39
CA GLU A 69 10.91 11.80 1.81
C GLU A 69 11.46 10.44 2.24
N LEU A 70 11.21 9.38 1.43
CA LEU A 70 11.70 8.03 1.70
C LEU A 70 13.24 7.95 1.70
N LYS A 71 13.90 8.60 0.72
CA LYS A 71 15.36 8.67 0.68
C LYS A 71 15.94 9.35 1.92
N ASN A 72 15.32 10.45 2.37
CA ASN A 72 15.75 11.16 3.58
C ASN A 72 15.59 10.28 4.83
N ILE A 73 14.49 9.54 4.96
CA ILE A 73 14.30 8.59 6.08
C ILE A 73 15.39 7.51 6.05
N LYS A 74 15.67 6.93 4.88
CA LYS A 74 16.72 5.90 4.72
C LYS A 74 18.12 6.43 5.04
N SER A 75 18.42 7.67 4.70
CA SER A 75 19.69 8.31 5.05
C SER A 75 19.80 8.57 6.56
N LEU A 76 18.72 9.00 7.21
CA LEU A 76 18.67 9.16 8.66
C LEU A 76 18.96 7.84 9.40
N ILE A 77 18.41 6.71 8.91
CA ILE A 77 18.67 5.39 9.49
C ILE A 77 20.16 5.00 9.38
N LYS A 78 20.79 5.31 8.25
CA LYS A 78 22.21 4.97 8.02
C LYS A 78 23.17 5.82 8.83
N ASN A 79 22.84 7.08 9.07
CA ASN A 79 23.73 8.06 9.69
C ASN A 79 23.50 8.24 11.20
N GLN A 80 22.72 7.35 11.85
CA GLN A 80 22.54 7.39 13.28
C GLN A 80 23.75 6.81 14.01
N GLU A 81 24.68 7.68 14.39
CA GLU A 81 25.73 7.37 15.34
C GLU A 81 25.23 7.63 16.75
N HIS A 82 25.29 6.63 17.61
CA HIS A 82 24.90 6.76 19.01
C HIS A 82 26.12 6.61 19.90
N LYS A 83 26.45 7.66 20.67
CA LYS A 83 27.50 7.63 21.67
C LYS A 83 26.95 7.29 23.04
N CYS A 84 27.71 6.50 23.78
CA CYS A 84 27.35 6.15 25.14
C CYS A 84 27.33 7.40 26.05
N VAL A 85 26.27 7.59 26.81
CA VAL A 85 26.07 8.74 27.69
C VAL A 85 27.05 8.79 28.86
N VAL A 86 27.81 7.70 29.11
CA VAL A 86 28.72 7.58 30.24
C VAL A 86 30.19 7.69 29.78
N CYS A 87 30.60 6.93 28.78
CA CYS A 87 32.00 6.89 28.29
C CYS A 87 32.26 7.66 27.01
N ASN A 88 31.21 8.22 26.38
CA ASN A 88 31.24 8.95 25.12
C ASN A 88 31.77 8.17 23.93
N LYS A 89 31.98 6.84 24.05
CA LYS A 89 32.37 5.95 22.95
C LYS A 89 31.16 5.52 22.12
N GLU A 90 31.39 5.10 20.91
CA GLU A 90 30.35 4.63 20.01
C GLU A 90 29.63 3.38 20.56
N LEU A 91 28.33 3.31 20.34
CA LEU A 91 27.52 2.14 20.66
C LEU A 91 27.39 1.26 19.45
N SER A 92 27.87 0.03 19.53
CA SER A 92 27.61 -0.97 18.49
C SER A 92 26.16 -1.47 18.60
N ILE A 93 25.42 -1.34 17.50
CA ILE A 93 23.98 -1.66 17.45
C ILE A 93 23.75 -2.77 16.43
N ASN A 94 23.45 -3.99 16.90
CA ASN A 94 23.06 -5.14 16.11
C ASN A 94 21.62 -5.56 16.43
N GLY A 95 20.66 -5.16 15.58
CA GLY A 95 19.24 -5.35 15.88
C GLY A 95 18.86 -4.66 17.19
N ASP A 96 18.29 -5.41 18.13
CA ASP A 96 17.91 -4.93 19.46
C ASP A 96 19.05 -4.99 20.49
N LYS A 97 20.19 -5.55 20.10
CA LYS A 97 21.36 -5.67 20.97
C LYS A 97 22.25 -4.44 20.82
N ILE A 98 22.29 -3.60 21.87
CA ILE A 98 23.12 -2.42 21.94
C ILE A 98 24.25 -2.69 22.96
N LYS A 99 25.49 -2.68 22.47
CA LYS A 99 26.69 -2.91 23.28
C LYS A 99 27.54 -1.64 23.34
N CYS A 100 28.08 -1.36 24.51
CA CYS A 100 29.13 -0.36 24.70
C CYS A 100 30.49 -1.08 24.77
N GLU A 101 31.51 -0.57 24.11
CA GLU A 101 32.85 -1.17 24.13
C GLU A 101 33.43 -1.23 25.55
N ASP A 102 33.12 -0.26 26.40
CA ASP A 102 33.59 -0.21 27.79
C ASP A 102 32.51 -0.62 28.81
N GLU A 103 31.85 -1.77 28.59
CA GLU A 103 30.85 -2.27 29.57
C GLU A 103 31.43 -2.45 30.99
N LYS A 104 32.73 -2.70 31.09
CA LYS A 104 33.41 -2.83 32.41
C LYS A 104 33.30 -1.56 33.26
N LEU A 105 33.43 -0.38 32.66
CA LEU A 105 33.32 0.92 33.35
C LEU A 105 31.90 1.22 33.88
N HIS A 106 30.91 0.48 33.46
CA HIS A 106 29.52 0.73 33.87
C HIS A 106 29.01 -0.29 34.88
N LYS A 107 29.71 -1.45 35.05
CA LYS A 107 29.24 -2.57 35.88
C LYS A 107 29.33 -2.29 37.39
N ASP A 108 30.25 -1.45 37.81
CA ASP A 108 30.53 -1.22 39.21
C ASP A 108 29.66 -0.11 39.86
N ASP A 109 28.90 0.66 39.06
CA ASP A 109 27.98 1.69 39.54
C ASP A 109 26.54 1.48 39.04
N ALA A 110 25.66 1.11 39.96
CA ALA A 110 24.24 0.87 39.66
C ALA A 110 23.52 2.10 39.11
N LYS A 111 23.96 3.33 39.37
CA LYS A 111 23.37 4.57 38.85
C LYS A 111 23.78 4.76 37.37
N LEU A 112 25.02 4.43 37.02
CA LEU A 112 25.53 4.51 35.65
C LEU A 112 24.88 3.44 34.76
N LEU A 113 24.74 2.20 35.25
CA LEU A 113 24.02 1.13 34.58
C LEU A 113 22.59 1.56 34.23
N LYS A 114 21.83 2.11 35.15
CA LYS A 114 20.47 2.61 34.92
C LYS A 114 20.42 3.70 33.83
N LYS A 115 21.46 4.58 33.78
CA LYS A 115 21.53 5.61 32.70
C LYS A 115 21.74 4.98 31.32
N VAL A 116 22.66 4.03 31.22
CA VAL A 116 22.93 3.31 29.95
C VAL A 116 21.72 2.50 29.50
N GLU A 117 21.04 1.81 30.40
CA GLU A 117 19.80 1.07 30.04
C GLU A 117 18.69 1.99 29.58
N ARG A 118 18.47 3.12 30.23
CA ARG A 118 17.50 4.13 29.76
C ARG A 118 17.86 4.65 28.36
N GLN A 119 19.14 4.84 28.07
CA GLN A 119 19.62 5.25 26.76
C GLN A 119 19.35 4.15 25.71
N LYS A 120 19.67 2.89 26.00
CA LYS A 120 19.39 1.75 25.13
C LYS A 120 17.90 1.67 24.77
N VAL A 121 17.03 1.77 25.75
CA VAL A 121 15.57 1.75 25.54
C VAL A 121 15.11 2.93 24.65
N ARG A 122 15.67 4.11 24.83
CA ARG A 122 15.34 5.27 23.98
C ARG A 122 15.75 5.04 22.52
N ILE A 123 16.96 4.52 22.30
CA ILE A 123 17.48 4.22 20.95
C ILE A 123 16.60 3.18 20.26
N ILE A 124 16.21 2.11 20.95
CA ILE A 124 15.32 1.08 20.41
C ILE A 124 13.98 1.69 19.98
N LYS A 125 13.34 2.45 20.89
CA LYS A 125 12.06 3.12 20.58
C LYS A 125 12.17 4.11 19.42
N GLU A 126 13.28 4.83 19.29
CA GLU A 126 13.52 5.76 18.19
C GLU A 126 13.67 5.01 16.87
N LYS A 127 14.42 3.91 16.85
CA LYS A 127 14.54 3.03 15.67
C LYS A 127 13.21 2.46 15.24
N GLU A 128 12.42 1.92 16.17
CA GLU A 128 11.08 1.42 15.87
C GLU A 128 10.19 2.51 15.27
N ARG A 129 10.24 3.72 15.83
CA ARG A 129 9.47 4.87 15.31
C ARG A 129 9.88 5.23 13.89
N ILE A 130 11.18 5.23 13.59
CA ILE A 130 11.69 5.55 12.26
C ILE A 130 11.34 4.44 11.25
N ASN A 131 11.49 3.16 11.63
CA ASN A 131 11.11 2.03 10.80
C ASN A 131 9.60 2.04 10.49
N ASN A 132 8.76 2.29 11.49
CA ASN A 132 7.31 2.42 11.28
C ASN A 132 6.96 3.59 10.35
N LYS A 133 7.69 4.71 10.45
CA LYS A 133 7.53 5.84 9.52
C LYS A 133 7.95 5.44 8.10
N GLN A 134 9.08 4.74 7.94
CA GLN A 134 9.54 4.24 6.65
C GLN A 134 8.49 3.34 6.00
N ASN A 135 8.00 2.32 6.70
CA ASN A 135 6.99 1.38 6.20
C ASN A 135 5.73 2.11 5.73
N ARG A 136 5.22 3.06 6.51
CA ARG A 136 4.04 3.87 6.12
C ARG A 136 4.28 4.71 4.86
N VAL A 137 5.49 5.26 4.69
CA VAL A 137 5.84 6.05 3.51
C VAL A 137 6.01 5.16 2.29
N GLU A 138 6.60 3.97 2.42
CA GLU A 138 6.74 2.98 1.35
C GLU A 138 5.36 2.47 0.90
N GLU A 139 4.48 2.13 1.82
CA GLU A 139 3.11 1.73 1.51
C GLU A 139 2.34 2.83 0.77
N ARG A 140 2.42 4.08 1.27
CA ARG A 140 1.82 5.25 0.61
C ARG A 140 2.35 5.43 -0.81
N LEU A 141 3.65 5.29 -1.01
CA LEU A 141 4.30 5.40 -2.31
C LEU A 141 3.80 4.33 -3.29
N ASN A 142 3.75 3.06 -2.87
CA ASN A 142 3.27 1.95 -3.68
C ASN A 142 1.81 2.16 -4.09
N LYS A 143 0.96 2.55 -3.14
CA LYS A 143 -0.44 2.89 -3.41
C LYS A 143 -0.60 4.03 -4.42
N MET A 144 0.25 5.06 -4.33
CA MET A 144 0.23 6.18 -5.29
C MET A 144 0.68 5.75 -6.69
N LYS A 145 1.74 4.93 -6.79
CA LYS A 145 2.23 4.39 -8.07
C LYS A 145 1.15 3.57 -8.77
N LEU A 146 0.51 2.64 -8.08
CA LEU A 146 -0.57 1.82 -8.64
C LEU A 146 -1.76 2.66 -9.09
N LYS A 147 -2.15 3.70 -8.32
CA LYS A 147 -3.21 4.63 -8.74
C LYS A 147 -2.86 5.36 -10.04
N VAL A 148 -1.63 5.85 -10.17
CA VAL A 148 -1.17 6.53 -11.39
C VAL A 148 -1.17 5.57 -12.57
N GLU A 149 -0.76 4.33 -12.37
CA GLU A 149 -0.77 3.30 -13.40
C GLU A 149 -2.19 2.98 -13.88
N VAL A 150 -3.14 2.81 -12.95
CA VAL A 150 -4.57 2.67 -13.28
C VAL A 150 -5.05 3.85 -14.11
N ASP A 151 -4.78 5.08 -13.68
CA ASP A 151 -5.23 6.28 -14.37
C ASP A 151 -4.66 6.39 -15.79
N LYS A 152 -3.40 5.96 -15.99
CA LYS A 152 -2.77 5.91 -17.33
C LYS A 152 -3.44 4.87 -18.23
N LYS A 153 -3.59 3.64 -17.72
CA LYS A 153 -4.18 2.54 -18.49
C LYS A 153 -5.66 2.75 -18.82
N THR A 154 -6.40 3.43 -17.92
CA THR A 154 -7.84 3.69 -18.09
C THR A 154 -8.16 5.04 -18.71
N LYS A 155 -7.16 5.77 -19.22
CA LYS A 155 -7.32 7.11 -19.80
C LYS A 155 -8.47 7.19 -20.80
N GLU A 156 -8.55 6.21 -21.69
CA GLU A 156 -9.47 6.19 -22.83
C GLU A 156 -10.69 5.26 -22.64
N TYR A 157 -10.85 4.66 -21.46
CA TYR A 157 -11.91 3.69 -21.19
C TYR A 157 -12.81 4.10 -20.03
N ASN A 158 -14.12 3.88 -20.19
CA ASN A 158 -15.11 4.12 -19.14
C ASN A 158 -15.39 2.84 -18.35
N LEU A 159 -14.67 2.65 -17.26
CA LEU A 159 -14.84 1.48 -16.39
C LEU A 159 -16.22 1.44 -15.70
N ASN A 160 -16.84 2.59 -15.46
CA ASN A 160 -18.14 2.63 -14.79
C ASN A 160 -19.26 2.02 -15.64
N THR A 161 -19.18 2.13 -16.97
CA THR A 161 -20.15 1.53 -17.88
C THR A 161 -20.09 0.01 -17.81
N SER A 162 -18.89 -0.58 -17.87
CA SER A 162 -18.71 -2.02 -17.75
C SER A 162 -19.18 -2.53 -16.39
N LEU A 163 -18.71 -1.90 -15.31
CA LEU A 163 -19.02 -2.27 -13.94
C LEU A 163 -20.51 -2.21 -13.63
N ARG A 164 -21.22 -1.25 -14.20
CA ARG A 164 -22.65 -1.02 -13.94
C ARG A 164 -23.59 -1.96 -14.71
N ASN A 165 -23.21 -2.31 -15.95
CA ASN A 165 -24.16 -2.88 -16.90
C ASN A 165 -23.73 -4.23 -17.50
N TYR A 166 -22.45 -4.59 -17.44
CA TYR A 166 -21.93 -5.73 -18.19
C TYR A 166 -21.17 -6.76 -17.36
N ILE A 167 -20.83 -6.46 -16.12
CA ILE A 167 -20.15 -7.38 -15.21
C ILE A 167 -21.11 -7.83 -14.13
N ASP A 168 -21.25 -9.15 -13.95
CA ASP A 168 -22.03 -9.71 -12.87
C ASP A 168 -21.35 -9.41 -11.52
N PRO A 169 -22.03 -8.71 -10.59
CA PRO A 169 -21.43 -8.31 -9.33
C PRO A 169 -21.04 -9.49 -8.42
N ARG A 170 -21.65 -10.66 -8.61
CA ARG A 170 -21.32 -11.88 -7.86
C ARG A 170 -19.88 -12.33 -8.11
N ILE A 171 -19.32 -12.06 -9.29
CA ILE A 171 -17.92 -12.38 -9.62
C ILE A 171 -16.99 -11.64 -8.67
N TYR A 172 -17.18 -10.32 -8.50
CA TYR A 172 -16.38 -9.53 -7.58
C TYR A 172 -16.61 -9.90 -6.11
N LYS A 173 -17.84 -10.23 -5.73
CA LYS A 173 -18.14 -10.69 -4.39
C LYS A 173 -17.40 -11.99 -4.07
N ASN A 174 -17.57 -13.03 -4.89
CA ASN A 174 -16.94 -14.33 -4.70
C ASN A 174 -15.40 -14.23 -4.69
N TRP A 175 -14.84 -13.42 -5.60
CA TRP A 175 -13.41 -13.20 -5.61
C TRP A 175 -12.93 -12.44 -4.37
N SER A 176 -13.65 -11.42 -3.95
CA SER A 176 -13.32 -10.62 -2.76
C SER A 176 -13.34 -11.46 -1.48
N GLU A 177 -14.24 -12.41 -1.37
CA GLU A 177 -14.28 -13.37 -0.26
C GLU A 177 -13.05 -14.28 -0.25
N LYS A 178 -12.62 -14.79 -1.42
CA LYS A 178 -11.39 -15.60 -1.55
C LYS A 178 -10.14 -14.85 -1.08
N VAL A 179 -10.05 -13.54 -1.35
CA VAL A 179 -8.89 -12.72 -1.02
C VAL A 179 -9.08 -11.88 0.25
N GLU A 180 -10.16 -12.08 1.00
CA GLU A 180 -10.51 -11.34 2.22
C GLU A 180 -10.52 -9.81 2.02
N LEU A 181 -11.18 -9.34 0.95
CA LEU A 181 -11.40 -7.94 0.67
C LEU A 181 -12.88 -7.60 0.85
N ASP A 182 -13.20 -6.47 1.49
CA ASP A 182 -14.56 -5.95 1.45
C ASP A 182 -14.92 -5.54 0.01
N TRP A 183 -15.82 -6.31 -0.64
CA TRP A 183 -16.21 -6.10 -2.03
C TRP A 183 -16.86 -4.72 -2.28
N ASN A 184 -17.42 -4.08 -1.25
CA ASN A 184 -17.92 -2.73 -1.33
C ASN A 184 -16.83 -1.71 -1.70
N LYS A 185 -15.55 -1.98 -1.39
CA LYS A 185 -14.43 -1.12 -1.78
C LYS A 185 -14.20 -1.06 -3.30
N LEU A 186 -14.74 -2.01 -4.04
CA LEU A 186 -14.64 -2.08 -5.51
C LEU A 186 -15.69 -1.23 -6.21
N TYR A 187 -16.77 -0.87 -5.52
CA TYR A 187 -17.93 -0.19 -6.10
C TYR A 187 -18.12 1.21 -5.54
N PRO A 188 -18.51 2.20 -6.38
CA PRO A 188 -19.00 3.49 -5.89
C PRO A 188 -20.34 3.30 -5.13
N LYS A 189 -20.62 4.19 -4.18
CA LYS A 189 -21.81 4.10 -3.30
C LYS A 189 -23.13 3.89 -4.04
N THR A 190 -23.26 4.49 -5.23
CA THR A 190 -24.46 4.32 -6.08
C THR A 190 -24.64 2.88 -6.57
N LEU A 191 -23.55 2.19 -6.92
CA LEU A 191 -23.59 0.79 -7.34
C LEU A 191 -23.69 -0.17 -6.16
N GLN A 192 -23.12 0.17 -5.00
CA GLN A 192 -23.33 -0.60 -3.77
C GLN A 192 -24.82 -0.71 -3.45
N ARG A 193 -25.56 0.41 -3.53
CA ARG A 193 -27.03 0.40 -3.37
C ARG A 193 -27.75 -0.44 -4.42
N LYS A 194 -27.32 -0.34 -5.68
CA LYS A 194 -27.91 -1.12 -6.79
C LYS A 194 -27.71 -2.63 -6.60
N PHE A 195 -26.59 -3.04 -6.03
CA PHE A 195 -26.18 -4.45 -5.92
C PHE A 195 -26.38 -5.05 -4.52
N GLN A 196 -27.10 -4.40 -3.62
CA GLN A 196 -27.43 -4.93 -2.28
C GLN A 196 -28.10 -6.32 -2.29
N TRP A 197 -28.74 -6.68 -3.40
CA TRP A 197 -29.36 -7.99 -3.56
C TRP A 197 -28.34 -9.14 -3.58
N VAL A 198 -27.07 -8.85 -3.95
CA VAL A 198 -26.00 -9.86 -3.99
C VAL A 198 -25.71 -10.44 -2.61
N ASP A 199 -25.82 -9.62 -1.55
CA ASP A 199 -25.64 -10.07 -0.17
C ASP A 199 -26.84 -10.89 0.35
N LYS A 200 -27.98 -10.84 -0.32
CA LYS A 200 -29.22 -11.50 0.08
C LYS A 200 -29.44 -12.86 -0.62
N THR A 201 -28.62 -13.20 -1.61
CA THR A 201 -28.79 -14.41 -2.44
C THR A 201 -28.15 -15.68 -1.83
N GLU A 202 -27.61 -15.59 -0.62
CA GLU A 202 -27.03 -16.72 0.12
C GLU A 202 -27.98 -17.26 1.22
N LYS A 203 -29.26 -17.46 0.87
CA LYS A 203 -30.16 -18.23 1.71
C LYS A 203 -30.81 -19.34 0.93
#